data_cfebfd1a327f55bafd7c7276202d0831
#
_entry.id   cfebfd1a327f55bafd7c7276202d0831
#
_cell.length_a   1.000
_cell.length_b   1.000
_cell.length_c   1.000
_cell.angle_alpha   90.00
_cell.angle_beta   90.00
_cell.angle_gamma   90.00
#
_symmetry.space_group_name_H-M   'P 1'
#
loop_
_entity.id
_entity.type
_entity.pdbx_description
1 polymer ?
#
loop_
_entity_poly.entity_id
_entity_poly.type
_entity_poly.pdbx_seq_one_letter_code
_entity_poly.pdbx_strand_id
1 'polypeptide(L)'
;MKKLLLLVLSVLLVSAIAFSFDPETFVNLTIGEPETLDPHYCYETAGGAVILNVYDNLIKYKGDSVTVFEPMISTEVPTVENGLIKDGGTKYVFPIREGIKFHSGNVLTPYDVEYSFERGILFDPSGGPMWMIIEALSGGDYASLEGWFEAYSGMAYFDAVDEDRNPTSEEAKAKLIAFYNEVIDPLVEVDGNNVVFTLHGPFAPFMWIISHYAGWSAVIDSQWAKDNGAWDGNADGWWKWHDLQPEETPFHSVDAGCGPFKVVEWDRAQQKVILERFDEYWRGPAKLKTVIIWGIDEYSTRKAMLEAGDADIVYVPTQYKEQVVNMPGVRIIDGYPTSAITSFHFNWKVKEGSEYIGSGKLDGNGVPPEFFSDLHVRKAFYYCYDGQTFIEEVLNGYGKLVPTDLPEGYLGYDPTLPVPEFNLAKAAAEFKKAFDGQLWEKGFKLTLLYNTGNEARQTAAEMFKFYIESLNPKFHISVQGVQWPTYLKAQRAGYMPAFIIGWLADYPDPHNFLATYYASYGIYASRQGEPFLEFAKANIDDLITAAVKETDPAKRDELYKEVQRIAIENTLGVPLYMPLGFHVERDWVRGWYPHPLRSGTNYYEVYKEE
;
A
#
# COMPACT_ATOMS: atom_id res chain seq x y z
N MET A 1 -54.35 38.30 31.36
CA MET A 1 -53.51 37.15 31.62
C MET A 1 -54.05 35.86 30.95
N LYS A 2 -54.52 35.88 29.71
CA LYS A 2 -54.99 34.68 28.96
C LYS A 2 -54.50 34.65 27.52
N LYS A 3 -53.50 35.50 27.15
CA LYS A 3 -52.91 35.55 25.79
C LYS A 3 -51.42 35.26 25.76
N LEU A 4 -50.80 34.80 26.88
CA LEU A 4 -49.37 34.51 26.95
C LEU A 4 -49.08 33.00 27.11
N LEU A 5 -50.09 32.12 27.06
CA LEU A 5 -49.94 30.69 27.23
C LEU A 5 -50.07 29.89 25.93
N LEU A 6 -50.25 30.56 24.79
CA LEU A 6 -50.41 29.89 23.48
C LEU A 6 -49.16 30.02 22.56
N LEU A 7 -48.07 30.64 23.05
CA LEU A 7 -46.85 30.84 22.24
C LEU A 7 -45.68 29.98 22.69
N VAL A 8 -45.86 29.06 23.64
CA VAL A 8 -44.78 28.14 24.13
C VAL A 8 -45.01 26.69 23.72
N LEU A 9 -46.11 26.38 23.05
CA LEU A 9 -46.42 24.98 22.61
C LEU A 9 -46.13 24.69 21.12
N SER A 10 -45.48 25.63 20.41
CA SER A 10 -45.20 25.45 18.98
C SER A 10 -43.69 25.31 18.60
N VAL A 11 -42.81 25.05 19.56
CA VAL A 11 -41.35 24.94 19.31
C VAL A 11 -40.76 23.62 19.82
N LEU A 12 -41.51 22.54 19.81
CA LEU A 12 -40.98 21.19 20.07
C LEU A 12 -41.60 20.18 19.13
N LEU A 13 -41.78 20.52 17.85
CA LEU A 13 -41.69 19.54 16.78
C LEU A 13 -40.25 19.51 16.32
N VAL A 14 -39.37 18.92 17.12
CA VAL A 14 -38.18 18.27 16.57
C VAL A 14 -38.73 17.22 15.66
N SER A 15 -38.79 17.53 14.36
CA SER A 15 -38.89 16.51 13.32
C SER A 15 -37.74 15.54 13.59
N ALA A 16 -38.04 14.43 14.22
CA ALA A 16 -37.25 13.24 14.02
C ALA A 16 -37.30 13.01 12.49
N ILE A 17 -36.31 13.48 11.78
CA ILE A 17 -36.01 13.00 10.45
C ILE A 17 -35.65 11.55 10.73
N ALA A 18 -36.64 10.67 10.65
CA ALA A 18 -36.38 9.25 10.49
C ALA A 18 -35.59 9.19 9.18
N PHE A 19 -34.29 9.00 9.26
CA PHE A 19 -33.51 8.63 8.11
C PHE A 19 -34.16 7.33 7.60
N SER A 20 -34.87 7.44 6.47
CA SER A 20 -35.45 6.27 5.85
C SER A 20 -34.30 5.44 5.32
N PHE A 21 -34.27 4.18 5.64
CA PHE A 21 -33.38 3.20 5.02
C PHE A 21 -33.34 3.45 3.49
N ASP A 22 -32.16 3.78 2.96
CA ASP A 22 -31.94 3.94 1.52
C ASP A 22 -31.11 2.75 1.02
N PRO A 23 -31.73 1.81 0.28
CA PRO A 23 -31.03 0.63 -0.21
C PRO A 23 -30.04 0.93 -1.34
N GLU A 24 -30.07 2.12 -1.94
CA GLU A 24 -29.27 2.47 -3.11
C GLU A 24 -28.02 3.28 -2.77
N THR A 25 -27.98 3.92 -1.60
CA THR A 25 -26.80 4.67 -1.10
C THR A 25 -26.07 3.90 -0.02
N PHE A 26 -24.74 3.78 -0.15
CA PHE A 26 -23.87 3.09 0.79
C PHE A 26 -22.81 4.03 1.35
N VAL A 27 -22.68 4.08 2.67
CA VAL A 27 -21.72 4.93 3.37
C VAL A 27 -20.69 4.08 4.11
N ASN A 28 -19.44 4.22 3.70
CA ASN A 28 -18.30 3.57 4.35
C ASN A 28 -17.43 4.62 5.05
N LEU A 29 -17.37 4.57 6.38
CA LEU A 29 -16.54 5.45 7.18
C LEU A 29 -15.19 4.80 7.48
N THR A 30 -14.13 5.47 7.07
CA THR A 30 -12.75 5.05 7.23
C THR A 30 -11.89 6.14 7.87
N ILE A 31 -10.58 6.00 7.83
CA ILE A 31 -9.58 7.02 8.20
C ILE A 31 -8.69 7.32 7.02
N GLY A 32 -8.16 8.53 6.96
CA GLY A 32 -7.31 8.97 5.87
C GLY A 32 -8.08 9.19 4.57
N GLU A 33 -7.37 9.64 3.57
CA GLU A 33 -7.88 9.88 2.22
C GLU A 33 -6.90 9.31 1.18
N PRO A 34 -7.32 9.07 -0.07
CA PRO A 34 -6.42 8.72 -1.15
C PRO A 34 -5.34 9.80 -1.35
N GLU A 35 -4.14 9.37 -1.71
CA GLU A 35 -3.11 10.29 -2.18
C GLU A 35 -3.37 10.69 -3.63
N THR A 36 -3.75 9.73 -4.44
CA THR A 36 -4.05 9.87 -5.87
C THR A 36 -5.01 8.78 -6.32
N LEU A 37 -5.71 9.01 -7.44
CA LEU A 37 -6.52 8.00 -8.13
C LEU A 37 -5.83 7.46 -9.39
N ASP A 38 -4.58 7.88 -9.70
CA ASP A 38 -3.80 7.27 -10.77
C ASP A 38 -3.49 5.82 -10.39
N PRO A 39 -3.99 4.82 -11.16
CA PRO A 39 -3.85 3.42 -10.78
C PRO A 39 -2.40 2.92 -10.81
N HIS A 40 -1.52 3.53 -11.62
CA HIS A 40 -0.12 3.16 -11.71
C HIS A 40 0.78 3.90 -10.72
N TYR A 41 0.24 4.85 -9.96
CA TYR A 41 0.93 5.53 -8.88
C TYR A 41 0.45 5.07 -7.51
N CYS A 42 -0.87 4.92 -7.34
CA CYS A 42 -1.50 4.65 -6.05
C CYS A 42 -0.98 3.35 -5.44
N TYR A 43 -0.31 3.46 -4.30
CA TYR A 43 0.27 2.31 -3.60
C TYR A 43 -0.01 2.39 -2.10
N GLU A 44 -1.26 2.67 -1.76
CA GLU A 44 -1.74 2.71 -0.39
C GLU A 44 -3.23 2.31 -0.31
N THR A 45 -3.68 1.92 0.87
CA THR A 45 -4.98 1.25 1.03
C THR A 45 -6.18 2.17 0.85
N ALA A 46 -6.07 3.48 1.13
CA ALA A 46 -7.21 4.40 0.98
C ALA A 46 -7.54 4.63 -0.51
N GLY A 47 -6.52 4.87 -1.34
CA GLY A 47 -6.68 4.97 -2.79
C GLY A 47 -7.04 3.63 -3.43
N GLY A 48 -6.38 2.54 -3.01
CA GLY A 48 -6.71 1.18 -3.46
C GLY A 48 -8.18 0.81 -3.21
N ALA A 49 -8.78 1.27 -2.11
CA ALA A 49 -10.21 1.07 -1.83
C ALA A 49 -11.15 1.77 -2.82
N VAL A 50 -10.72 2.84 -3.46
CA VAL A 50 -11.45 3.50 -4.55
C VAL A 50 -11.18 2.78 -5.87
N ILE A 51 -9.90 2.59 -6.22
CA ILE A 51 -9.43 2.05 -7.50
C ILE A 51 -10.04 0.69 -7.80
N LEU A 52 -10.13 -0.21 -6.80
CA LEU A 52 -10.72 -1.55 -6.98
C LEU A 52 -12.20 -1.54 -7.43
N ASN A 53 -12.89 -0.40 -7.33
CA ASN A 53 -14.29 -0.25 -7.72
C ASN A 53 -14.50 0.52 -9.02
N VAL A 54 -13.46 1.20 -9.52
CA VAL A 54 -13.57 2.05 -10.73
C VAL A 54 -12.78 1.51 -11.92
N TYR A 55 -11.89 0.53 -11.69
CA TYR A 55 -11.14 -0.16 -12.74
C TYR A 55 -11.41 -1.67 -12.73
N ASP A 56 -11.20 -2.32 -13.86
CA ASP A 56 -11.12 -3.77 -13.99
C ASP A 56 -9.72 -4.19 -14.44
N ASN A 57 -9.32 -5.40 -14.05
CA ASN A 57 -8.08 -6.07 -14.46
C ASN A 57 -8.38 -7.18 -15.48
N LEU A 58 -7.35 -7.81 -16.05
CA LEU A 58 -7.51 -8.93 -16.98
C LEU A 58 -8.21 -10.13 -16.32
N ILE A 59 -7.81 -10.43 -15.10
CA ILE A 59 -8.35 -11.50 -14.24
C ILE A 59 -8.44 -10.98 -12.82
N LYS A 60 -9.17 -11.66 -11.94
CA LYS A 60 -9.22 -11.37 -10.50
C LYS A 60 -9.24 -12.65 -9.67
N TYR A 61 -9.04 -12.53 -8.36
CA TYR A 61 -9.28 -13.63 -7.43
C TYR A 61 -10.76 -14.00 -7.38
N LYS A 62 -11.06 -15.30 -7.29
CA LYS A 62 -12.42 -15.82 -7.19
C LYS A 62 -12.89 -15.85 -5.73
N GLY A 63 -13.84 -15.00 -5.38
CA GLY A 63 -14.38 -14.91 -4.03
C GLY A 63 -13.28 -14.55 -3.01
N ASP A 64 -13.16 -15.32 -1.94
CA ASP A 64 -12.16 -15.17 -0.87
C ASP A 64 -10.85 -15.96 -1.11
N SER A 65 -10.74 -16.64 -2.24
CA SER A 65 -9.54 -17.42 -2.60
C SER A 65 -8.37 -16.52 -2.97
N VAL A 66 -7.16 -16.89 -2.55
CA VAL A 66 -5.89 -16.26 -2.97
C VAL A 66 -5.12 -17.11 -4.00
N THR A 67 -5.70 -18.23 -4.44
CA THR A 67 -5.04 -19.17 -5.38
C THR A 67 -5.88 -19.49 -6.61
N VAL A 68 -7.17 -19.16 -6.59
CA VAL A 68 -8.09 -19.42 -7.72
C VAL A 68 -8.49 -18.10 -8.36
N PHE A 69 -8.32 -18.02 -9.67
CA PHE A 69 -8.67 -16.84 -10.46
C PHE A 69 -9.97 -17.02 -11.22
N GLU A 70 -10.61 -15.91 -11.58
CA GLU A 70 -11.70 -15.86 -12.54
C GLU A 70 -11.44 -14.81 -13.62
N PRO A 71 -11.95 -15.02 -14.85
CA PRO A 71 -11.75 -14.07 -15.95
C PRO A 71 -12.54 -12.79 -15.74
N MET A 72 -11.92 -11.64 -16.13
CA MET A 72 -12.54 -10.32 -16.11
C MET A 72 -12.52 -9.71 -17.52
N ILE A 73 -11.61 -8.77 -17.82
CA ILE A 73 -11.41 -8.24 -19.17
C ILE A 73 -10.97 -9.36 -20.12
N SER A 74 -10.13 -10.28 -19.65
CA SER A 74 -9.89 -11.53 -20.38
C SER A 74 -11.11 -12.44 -20.33
N THR A 75 -11.35 -13.21 -21.40
CA THR A 75 -12.43 -14.21 -21.44
C THR A 75 -12.08 -15.51 -20.78
N GLU A 76 -10.77 -15.77 -20.60
CA GLU A 76 -10.22 -16.98 -19.98
C GLU A 76 -9.07 -16.62 -19.01
N VAL A 77 -8.88 -17.47 -18.01
CA VAL A 77 -7.67 -17.43 -17.18
C VAL A 77 -6.60 -18.27 -17.87
N PRO A 78 -5.42 -17.72 -18.20
CA PRO A 78 -4.33 -18.50 -18.78
C PRO A 78 -3.86 -19.63 -17.86
N THR A 79 -3.72 -20.81 -18.44
CA THR A 79 -3.12 -22.00 -17.81
C THR A 79 -2.25 -22.75 -18.84
N VAL A 80 -1.43 -23.66 -18.35
CA VAL A 80 -0.66 -24.57 -19.22
C VAL A 80 -1.62 -25.52 -19.96
N GLU A 81 -2.68 -25.98 -19.30
CA GLU A 81 -3.65 -26.94 -19.81
C GLU A 81 -4.47 -26.39 -20.98
N ASN A 82 -4.86 -25.10 -20.93
CA ASN A 82 -5.59 -24.47 -22.04
C ASN A 82 -4.67 -23.90 -23.12
N GLY A 83 -3.34 -24.04 -22.95
CA GLY A 83 -2.34 -23.60 -23.91
C GLY A 83 -2.15 -22.08 -24.00
N LEU A 84 -2.65 -21.33 -23.01
CA LEU A 84 -2.48 -19.86 -22.92
C LEU A 84 -1.24 -19.46 -22.11
N ILE A 85 -0.65 -20.38 -21.32
CA ILE A 85 0.71 -20.26 -20.78
C ILE A 85 1.62 -21.12 -21.63
N LYS A 86 2.65 -20.52 -22.23
CA LYS A 86 3.55 -21.14 -23.20
C LYS A 86 5.02 -20.93 -22.81
N ASP A 87 5.91 -21.54 -23.58
CA ASP A 87 7.35 -21.35 -23.53
C ASP A 87 7.95 -21.49 -22.11
N GLY A 88 7.45 -22.50 -21.36
CA GLY A 88 7.95 -22.78 -20.01
C GLY A 88 7.54 -21.74 -18.96
N GLY A 89 6.46 -20.97 -19.18
CA GLY A 89 5.98 -19.95 -18.25
C GLY A 89 6.58 -18.56 -18.50
N THR A 90 7.08 -18.31 -19.71
CA THR A 90 7.55 -16.98 -20.12
C THR A 90 6.59 -16.26 -21.06
N LYS A 91 5.55 -16.91 -21.56
CA LYS A 91 4.57 -16.29 -22.45
C LYS A 91 3.14 -16.56 -21.96
N TYR A 92 2.37 -15.48 -21.79
CA TYR A 92 0.99 -15.53 -21.30
C TYR A 92 0.07 -14.84 -22.30
N VAL A 93 -0.98 -15.55 -22.75
CA VAL A 93 -1.95 -15.06 -23.73
C VAL A 93 -3.28 -14.79 -23.05
N PHE A 94 -3.80 -13.58 -23.19
CA PHE A 94 -5.10 -13.16 -22.66
C PHE A 94 -6.04 -12.83 -23.81
N PRO A 95 -7.06 -13.67 -24.10
CA PRO A 95 -8.12 -13.33 -25.05
C PRO A 95 -9.00 -12.21 -24.47
N ILE A 96 -9.13 -11.08 -25.17
CA ILE A 96 -9.83 -9.89 -24.66
C ILE A 96 -11.33 -9.95 -24.98
N ARG A 97 -12.15 -9.59 -24.01
CA ARG A 97 -13.60 -9.52 -24.12
C ARG A 97 -14.01 -8.31 -24.97
N GLU A 98 -14.87 -8.54 -25.95
CA GLU A 98 -15.43 -7.47 -26.79
C GLU A 98 -16.60 -6.75 -26.12
N GLY A 99 -16.79 -5.47 -26.45
CA GLY A 99 -17.95 -4.67 -26.06
C GLY A 99 -17.91 -4.10 -24.65
N ILE A 100 -16.78 -4.22 -23.92
CA ILE A 100 -16.57 -3.50 -22.67
C ILE A 100 -16.49 -1.99 -22.97
N LYS A 101 -17.21 -1.17 -22.20
CA LYS A 101 -17.13 0.29 -22.28
C LYS A 101 -16.35 0.86 -21.09
N PHE A 102 -15.54 1.86 -21.36
CA PHE A 102 -15.01 2.75 -20.34
C PHE A 102 -16.04 3.76 -19.85
N HIS A 103 -15.79 4.41 -18.74
CA HIS A 103 -16.64 5.47 -18.19
C HIS A 103 -16.79 6.68 -19.12
N SER A 104 -15.82 6.92 -19.99
CA SER A 104 -15.85 7.91 -21.07
C SER A 104 -16.89 7.60 -22.17
N GLY A 105 -17.27 6.33 -22.31
CA GLY A 105 -18.07 5.79 -23.41
C GLY A 105 -17.25 5.15 -24.54
N ASN A 106 -15.92 5.24 -24.52
CA ASN A 106 -15.04 4.52 -25.45
C ASN A 106 -15.17 3.01 -25.25
N VAL A 107 -14.93 2.24 -26.30
CA VAL A 107 -14.97 0.77 -26.26
C VAL A 107 -13.56 0.24 -26.06
N LEU A 108 -13.38 -0.61 -25.03
CA LEU A 108 -12.12 -1.25 -24.72
C LEU A 108 -11.67 -2.16 -25.86
N THR A 109 -10.42 -2.08 -26.23
CA THR A 109 -9.72 -2.90 -27.22
C THR A 109 -8.49 -3.55 -26.62
N PRO A 110 -7.87 -4.57 -27.24
CA PRO A 110 -6.59 -5.11 -26.81
C PRO A 110 -5.47 -4.06 -26.70
N TYR A 111 -5.52 -3.01 -27.52
CA TYR A 111 -4.56 -1.91 -27.46
C TYR A 111 -4.63 -1.11 -26.15
N ASP A 112 -5.80 -0.99 -25.53
CA ASP A 112 -5.92 -0.32 -24.23
C ASP A 112 -5.18 -1.09 -23.13
N VAL A 113 -5.14 -2.42 -23.23
CA VAL A 113 -4.36 -3.26 -22.32
C VAL A 113 -2.86 -3.07 -22.54
N GLU A 114 -2.39 -3.19 -23.78
CA GLU A 114 -0.99 -2.92 -24.16
C GLU A 114 -0.54 -1.54 -23.65
N TYR A 115 -1.27 -0.48 -24.00
CA TYR A 115 -1.01 0.88 -23.56
C TYR A 115 -0.96 1.01 -22.02
N SER A 116 -1.86 0.34 -21.30
CA SER A 116 -1.93 0.44 -19.84
C SER A 116 -0.66 -0.10 -19.17
N PHE A 117 -0.18 -1.26 -19.61
CA PHE A 117 1.02 -1.86 -19.05
C PHE A 117 2.28 -1.12 -19.48
N GLU A 118 2.40 -0.72 -20.74
CA GLU A 118 3.53 0.10 -21.21
C GLU A 118 3.58 1.44 -20.48
N ARG A 119 2.45 2.15 -20.38
CA ARG A 119 2.39 3.39 -19.61
C ARG A 119 2.83 3.17 -18.16
N GLY A 120 2.35 2.11 -17.52
CA GLY A 120 2.73 1.80 -16.15
C GLY A 120 4.23 1.60 -15.99
N ILE A 121 4.86 0.79 -16.87
CA ILE A 121 6.29 0.53 -16.88
C ILE A 121 7.09 1.82 -17.11
N LEU A 122 6.70 2.63 -18.11
CA LEU A 122 7.39 3.87 -18.45
C LEU A 122 7.23 4.94 -17.38
N PHE A 123 6.08 4.95 -16.71
CA PHE A 123 5.80 5.88 -15.63
C PHE A 123 6.64 5.58 -14.39
N ASP A 124 6.69 4.33 -13.93
CA ASP A 124 7.46 3.82 -12.79
C ASP A 124 7.73 4.86 -11.69
N PRO A 125 6.68 5.37 -11.01
CA PRO A 125 6.87 6.43 -10.04
C PRO A 125 7.64 5.94 -8.81
N SER A 126 8.56 6.74 -8.31
CA SER A 126 9.36 6.45 -7.13
C SER A 126 8.48 6.06 -5.94
N GLY A 127 8.61 4.82 -5.49
CA GLY A 127 7.82 4.26 -4.40
C GLY A 127 6.38 3.93 -4.78
N GLY A 128 6.08 3.84 -6.07
CA GLY A 128 4.85 3.30 -6.63
C GLY A 128 4.88 1.78 -6.78
N PRO A 129 3.83 1.18 -7.35
CA PRO A 129 3.66 -0.28 -7.42
C PRO A 129 4.30 -0.93 -8.66
N MET A 130 4.79 -0.14 -9.63
CA MET A 130 5.19 -0.67 -10.94
C MET A 130 6.43 -1.57 -10.90
N TRP A 131 7.23 -1.49 -9.82
CA TRP A 131 8.35 -2.41 -9.60
C TRP A 131 7.95 -3.88 -9.74
N MET A 132 6.73 -4.27 -9.32
CA MET A 132 6.24 -5.65 -9.42
C MET A 132 6.05 -6.09 -10.87
N ILE A 133 5.52 -5.21 -11.72
CA ILE A 133 5.33 -5.47 -13.14
C ILE A 133 6.69 -5.52 -13.86
N ILE A 134 7.57 -4.57 -13.57
CA ILE A 134 8.92 -4.49 -14.14
C ILE A 134 9.73 -5.74 -13.77
N GLU A 135 9.72 -6.12 -12.49
CA GLU A 135 10.42 -7.31 -12.01
C GLU A 135 9.86 -8.59 -12.65
N ALA A 136 8.55 -8.72 -12.74
CA ALA A 136 7.92 -9.88 -13.37
C ALA A 136 8.29 -10.00 -14.86
N LEU A 137 8.19 -8.91 -15.61
CA LEU A 137 8.47 -8.89 -17.05
C LEU A 137 9.96 -9.04 -17.37
N SER A 138 10.84 -8.52 -16.51
CA SER A 138 12.30 -8.75 -16.63
C SER A 138 12.73 -10.16 -16.20
N GLY A 139 11.81 -10.99 -15.68
CA GLY A 139 12.14 -12.33 -15.17
C GLY A 139 12.91 -12.31 -13.86
N GLY A 140 12.73 -11.26 -13.06
CA GLY A 140 13.38 -11.06 -11.75
C GLY A 140 14.76 -10.44 -11.82
N ASP A 141 15.11 -9.78 -12.93
CA ASP A 141 16.43 -9.16 -13.09
C ASP A 141 16.44 -7.69 -12.71
N TYR A 142 15.33 -6.98 -12.90
CA TYR A 142 15.22 -5.54 -12.63
C TYR A 142 13.90 -5.23 -11.93
N ALA A 143 13.96 -4.35 -10.91
CA ALA A 143 12.78 -3.87 -10.19
C ALA A 143 12.52 -2.37 -10.43
N SER A 144 13.24 -1.73 -11.34
CA SER A 144 13.02 -0.35 -11.77
C SER A 144 13.35 -0.15 -13.24
N LEU A 145 12.69 0.82 -13.85
CA LEU A 145 12.93 1.20 -15.23
C LEU A 145 14.36 1.73 -15.43
N GLU A 146 14.84 2.56 -14.49
CA GLU A 146 16.17 3.16 -14.56
C GLU A 146 17.27 2.09 -14.54
N GLY A 147 17.14 1.10 -13.64
CA GLY A 147 18.11 0.00 -13.55
C GLY A 147 18.11 -0.86 -14.82
N TRP A 148 16.94 -1.09 -15.40
CA TRP A 148 16.83 -1.82 -16.66
C TRP A 148 17.39 -1.04 -17.84
N PHE A 149 17.09 0.27 -17.93
CA PHE A 149 17.66 1.15 -18.95
C PHE A 149 19.19 1.22 -18.86
N GLU A 150 19.75 1.35 -17.65
CA GLU A 150 21.20 1.38 -17.45
C GLU A 150 21.87 0.08 -17.91
N ALA A 151 21.30 -1.06 -17.56
CA ALA A 151 21.81 -2.35 -17.99
C ALA A 151 21.76 -2.56 -19.51
N TYR A 152 20.69 -2.11 -20.18
CA TYR A 152 20.53 -2.15 -21.63
C TYR A 152 21.48 -1.19 -22.35
N SER A 153 21.50 0.07 -21.92
CA SER A 153 22.14 1.16 -22.66
C SER A 153 23.61 1.39 -22.30
N GLY A 154 24.05 0.90 -21.12
CA GLY A 154 25.34 1.22 -20.51
C GLY A 154 25.44 2.68 -20.05
N MET A 155 24.32 3.38 -19.85
CA MET A 155 24.24 4.78 -19.43
C MET A 155 23.20 4.88 -18.32
N ALA A 156 23.55 5.50 -17.17
CA ALA A 156 22.58 5.74 -16.12
C ALA A 156 21.43 6.62 -16.62
N TYR A 157 20.20 6.34 -16.19
CA TYR A 157 19.02 7.08 -16.65
C TYR A 157 19.16 8.60 -16.40
N PHE A 158 19.61 8.99 -15.22
CA PHE A 158 19.79 10.40 -14.86
C PHE A 158 21.00 11.08 -15.53
N ASP A 159 21.85 10.32 -16.24
CA ASP A 159 22.85 10.87 -17.17
C ASP A 159 22.25 11.05 -18.59
N ALA A 160 21.20 10.27 -18.91
CA ALA A 160 20.52 10.34 -20.20
C ALA A 160 19.46 11.44 -20.26
N VAL A 161 18.86 11.79 -19.12
CA VAL A 161 17.75 12.76 -19.02
C VAL A 161 18.09 13.81 -17.96
N ASP A 162 17.92 15.11 -18.28
CA ASP A 162 18.16 16.22 -17.36
C ASP A 162 16.97 16.44 -16.39
N GLU A 163 17.12 17.40 -15.47
CA GLU A 163 16.08 17.75 -14.46
C GLU A 163 14.78 18.28 -15.11
N ASP A 164 14.84 18.81 -16.33
CA ASP A 164 13.68 19.27 -17.11
C ASP A 164 13.08 18.14 -17.97
N ARG A 165 13.53 16.90 -17.77
CA ARG A 165 13.12 15.71 -18.53
C ARG A 165 13.41 15.81 -20.03
N ASN A 166 14.55 16.40 -20.40
CA ASN A 166 15.04 16.40 -21.78
C ASN A 166 16.24 15.47 -21.92
N PRO A 167 16.41 14.79 -23.07
CA PRO A 167 17.62 14.02 -23.33
C PRO A 167 18.85 14.92 -23.30
N THR A 168 19.89 14.51 -22.61
CA THR A 168 21.13 15.27 -22.43
C THR A 168 21.98 15.37 -23.73
N SER A 169 21.71 14.47 -24.69
CA SER A 169 22.38 14.42 -25.99
C SER A 169 21.55 13.63 -27.02
N GLU A 170 21.91 13.75 -28.31
CA GLU A 170 21.33 12.93 -29.37
C GLU A 170 21.63 11.43 -29.18
N GLU A 171 22.77 11.08 -28.61
CA GLU A 171 23.10 9.69 -28.23
C GLU A 171 22.16 9.19 -27.14
N ALA A 172 21.94 9.96 -26.09
CA ALA A 172 21.00 9.64 -25.01
C ALA A 172 19.58 9.45 -25.55
N LYS A 173 19.12 10.39 -26.40
CA LYS A 173 17.81 10.29 -27.05
C LYS A 173 17.68 9.00 -27.89
N ALA A 174 18.71 8.68 -28.69
CA ALA A 174 18.69 7.45 -29.48
C ALA A 174 18.62 6.19 -28.62
N LYS A 175 19.35 6.15 -27.49
CA LYS A 175 19.30 5.04 -26.54
C LYS A 175 17.95 4.90 -25.86
N LEU A 176 17.30 6.02 -25.47
CA LEU A 176 15.97 6.03 -24.88
C LEU A 176 14.91 5.46 -25.85
N ILE A 177 14.95 5.89 -27.12
CA ILE A 177 14.05 5.38 -28.16
C ILE A 177 14.32 3.90 -28.45
N ALA A 178 15.60 3.50 -28.53
CA ALA A 178 15.96 2.10 -28.77
C ALA A 178 15.52 1.20 -27.59
N PHE A 179 15.68 1.66 -26.36
CA PHE A 179 15.22 0.93 -25.16
C PHE A 179 13.71 0.65 -25.21
N TYR A 180 12.91 1.66 -25.55
CA TYR A 180 11.47 1.43 -25.73
C TYR A 180 11.21 0.37 -26.80
N ASN A 181 11.70 0.58 -28.02
CA ASN A 181 11.39 -0.28 -29.17
C ASN A 181 11.92 -1.73 -29.03
N GLU A 182 13.07 -1.93 -28.36
CA GLU A 182 13.75 -3.22 -28.28
C GLU A 182 13.47 -3.96 -26.96
N VAL A 183 13.08 -3.24 -25.91
CA VAL A 183 12.88 -3.83 -24.58
C VAL A 183 11.43 -3.72 -24.13
N ILE A 184 10.83 -2.52 -24.16
CA ILE A 184 9.51 -2.28 -23.54
C ILE A 184 8.35 -2.75 -24.43
N ASP A 185 8.30 -2.26 -25.67
CA ASP A 185 7.25 -2.57 -26.65
C ASP A 185 7.04 -4.10 -26.88
N PRO A 186 8.09 -4.95 -26.95
CA PRO A 186 7.91 -6.40 -27.10
C PRO A 186 7.41 -7.15 -25.86
N LEU A 187 7.31 -6.50 -24.69
CA LEU A 187 6.86 -7.16 -23.46
C LEU A 187 5.36 -7.42 -23.46
N VAL A 188 4.58 -6.54 -24.10
CA VAL A 188 3.12 -6.61 -24.13
C VAL A 188 2.65 -6.30 -25.54
N GLU A 189 2.23 -7.28 -26.30
CA GLU A 189 1.90 -7.15 -27.72
C GLU A 189 0.46 -7.56 -28.01
N VAL A 190 -0.19 -6.85 -28.92
CA VAL A 190 -1.51 -7.21 -29.45
C VAL A 190 -1.36 -8.26 -30.57
N ASP A 191 -1.98 -9.44 -30.42
CA ASP A 191 -2.10 -10.47 -31.45
C ASP A 191 -3.59 -10.75 -31.76
N GLY A 192 -4.11 -10.04 -32.75
CA GLY A 192 -5.54 -10.09 -33.10
C GLY A 192 -6.42 -9.56 -31.97
N ASN A 193 -7.22 -10.43 -31.37
CA ASN A 193 -8.05 -10.08 -30.21
C ASN A 193 -7.43 -10.56 -28.88
N ASN A 194 -6.13 -10.88 -28.86
CA ASN A 194 -5.40 -11.28 -27.68
C ASN A 194 -4.39 -10.20 -27.30
N VAL A 195 -4.03 -10.18 -26.03
CA VAL A 195 -2.81 -9.53 -25.54
C VAL A 195 -1.84 -10.61 -25.06
N VAL A 196 -0.60 -10.49 -25.48
CA VAL A 196 0.47 -11.45 -25.19
C VAL A 196 1.54 -10.77 -24.34
N PHE A 197 1.72 -11.29 -23.13
CA PHE A 197 2.84 -10.89 -22.26
C PHE A 197 4.01 -11.83 -22.51
N THR A 198 5.19 -11.25 -22.74
CA THR A 198 6.46 -11.99 -22.91
C THR A 198 7.42 -11.58 -21.80
N LEU A 199 7.73 -12.51 -20.90
CA LEU A 199 8.66 -12.33 -19.80
C LEU A 199 10.07 -12.76 -20.23
N HIS A 200 11.10 -12.07 -19.78
CA HIS A 200 12.50 -12.46 -20.06
C HIS A 200 12.92 -13.74 -19.35
N GLY A 201 12.20 -14.15 -18.32
CA GLY A 201 12.37 -15.40 -17.59
C GLY A 201 11.10 -15.84 -16.88
N PRO A 202 10.96 -17.10 -16.43
CA PRO A 202 9.83 -17.52 -15.64
C PRO A 202 9.76 -16.74 -14.34
N PHE A 203 8.57 -16.24 -14.01
CA PHE A 203 8.31 -15.49 -12.77
C PHE A 203 7.02 -16.01 -12.12
N ALA A 204 7.17 -16.79 -11.05
CA ALA A 204 6.05 -17.51 -10.44
C ALA A 204 4.90 -16.60 -9.95
N PRO A 205 5.14 -15.40 -9.36
CA PRO A 205 4.07 -14.53 -8.89
C PRO A 205 3.28 -13.79 -9.98
N PHE A 206 3.66 -13.87 -11.26
CA PHE A 206 3.07 -13.05 -12.34
C PHE A 206 1.53 -13.04 -12.35
N MET A 207 0.89 -14.23 -12.31
CA MET A 207 -0.57 -14.33 -12.34
C MET A 207 -1.24 -13.70 -11.11
N TRP A 208 -0.60 -13.74 -9.95
CA TRP A 208 -1.09 -13.07 -8.74
C TRP A 208 -0.99 -11.56 -8.86
N ILE A 209 0.13 -11.05 -9.38
CA ILE A 209 0.38 -9.62 -9.55
C ILE A 209 -0.68 -9.00 -10.46
N ILE A 210 -0.97 -9.61 -11.61
CA ILE A 210 -1.97 -9.06 -12.56
C ILE A 210 -3.42 -9.32 -12.17
N SER A 211 -3.69 -10.11 -11.11
CA SER A 211 -5.04 -10.38 -10.61
C SER A 211 -5.44 -9.56 -9.39
N HIS A 212 -4.51 -8.80 -8.82
CA HIS A 212 -4.75 -8.05 -7.59
C HIS A 212 -5.79 -6.94 -7.80
N TYR A 213 -6.54 -6.63 -6.73
CA TYR A 213 -7.58 -5.60 -6.70
C TYR A 213 -7.05 -4.16 -6.70
N ALA A 214 -5.73 -3.94 -6.66
CA ALA A 214 -5.12 -2.61 -6.73
C ALA A 214 -4.70 -2.23 -8.16
N GLY A 215 -4.25 -0.99 -8.32
CA GLY A 215 -4.22 -0.32 -9.60
C GLY A 215 -3.17 -0.75 -10.62
N TRP A 216 -2.03 -1.31 -10.22
CA TRP A 216 -0.89 -1.53 -11.13
C TRP A 216 -1.17 -2.41 -12.35
N SER A 217 -2.21 -3.23 -12.31
CA SER A 217 -2.68 -4.04 -13.44
C SER A 217 -4.04 -3.59 -13.98
N ALA A 218 -4.50 -2.40 -13.60
CA ALA A 218 -5.75 -1.81 -14.10
C ALA A 218 -5.63 -1.45 -15.58
N VAL A 219 -6.70 -1.72 -16.34
CA VAL A 219 -6.79 -1.28 -17.74
C VAL A 219 -7.44 0.08 -17.80
N ILE A 220 -6.74 1.04 -18.42
CA ILE A 220 -7.17 2.43 -18.57
C ILE A 220 -7.60 2.72 -20.01
N ASP A 221 -8.47 3.70 -20.18
CA ASP A 221 -8.88 4.23 -21.48
C ASP A 221 -7.72 4.98 -22.14
N SER A 222 -7.05 4.34 -23.09
CA SER A 222 -5.89 4.90 -23.78
C SER A 222 -6.21 6.17 -24.58
N GLN A 223 -7.39 6.25 -25.18
CA GLN A 223 -7.81 7.43 -25.93
C GLN A 223 -8.07 8.61 -24.99
N TRP A 224 -8.82 8.37 -23.91
CA TRP A 224 -9.03 9.39 -22.88
C TRP A 224 -7.71 9.88 -22.29
N ALA A 225 -6.79 8.97 -21.98
CA ALA A 225 -5.49 9.29 -21.44
C ALA A 225 -4.71 10.25 -22.34
N LYS A 226 -4.61 9.95 -23.63
CA LYS A 226 -3.94 10.79 -24.64
C LYS A 226 -4.60 12.16 -24.80
N ASP A 227 -5.92 12.18 -24.87
CA ASP A 227 -6.71 13.41 -25.04
C ASP A 227 -6.62 14.35 -23.82
N ASN A 228 -6.29 13.79 -22.64
CA ASN A 228 -6.14 14.54 -21.39
C ASN A 228 -4.66 14.76 -20.99
N GLY A 229 -3.73 14.52 -21.90
CA GLY A 229 -2.33 14.90 -21.76
C GLY A 229 -1.47 13.89 -21.03
N ALA A 230 -1.82 12.59 -21.00
CA ALA A 230 -0.92 11.51 -20.64
C ALA A 230 0.00 11.14 -21.82
N TRP A 231 0.86 10.14 -21.60
CA TRP A 231 1.74 9.60 -22.64
C TRP A 231 0.98 9.29 -23.94
N ASP A 232 1.52 9.71 -25.06
CA ASP A 232 0.86 9.62 -26.36
C ASP A 232 0.99 8.26 -27.07
N GLY A 233 1.71 7.31 -26.46
CA GLY A 233 1.96 5.98 -27.02
C GLY A 233 3.16 5.93 -27.96
N ASN A 234 4.03 6.95 -27.99
CA ASN A 234 5.18 7.00 -28.87
C ASN A 234 6.50 6.75 -28.16
N ALA A 235 7.43 6.09 -28.86
CA ALA A 235 8.80 5.88 -28.39
C ALA A 235 9.59 7.18 -28.19
N ASP A 236 9.30 8.24 -28.98
CA ASP A 236 9.96 9.54 -28.84
C ASP A 236 9.22 10.39 -27.79
N GLY A 237 9.85 10.58 -26.64
CA GLY A 237 9.35 11.44 -25.59
C GLY A 237 8.78 10.72 -24.36
N TRP A 238 8.77 9.39 -24.28
CA TRP A 238 8.25 8.65 -23.14
C TRP A 238 8.92 9.06 -21.80
N TRP A 239 10.18 9.43 -21.81
CA TRP A 239 10.95 9.88 -20.64
C TRP A 239 10.37 11.11 -19.94
N LYS A 240 9.51 11.88 -20.61
CA LYS A 240 8.80 13.03 -20.02
C LYS A 240 7.75 12.60 -18.99
N TRP A 241 7.33 11.34 -19.05
CA TRP A 241 6.28 10.77 -18.22
C TRP A 241 6.82 9.91 -17.07
N HIS A 242 8.16 9.71 -17.07
CA HIS A 242 8.81 8.91 -16.03
C HIS A 242 8.91 9.69 -14.71
N ASP A 243 8.62 9.01 -13.61
CA ASP A 243 8.70 9.51 -12.23
C ASP A 243 8.01 10.86 -11.99
N LEU A 244 6.79 11.01 -12.54
CA LEU A 244 5.96 12.18 -12.28
C LEU A 244 5.43 12.15 -10.84
N GLN A 245 5.24 13.35 -10.26
CA GLN A 245 4.52 13.46 -9.00
C GLN A 245 3.02 13.22 -9.22
N PRO A 246 2.25 12.84 -8.18
CA PRO A 246 0.83 12.54 -8.32
C PRO A 246 0.04 13.64 -9.00
N GLU A 247 0.33 14.90 -8.68
CA GLU A 247 -0.38 16.06 -9.22
C GLU A 247 -0.03 16.39 -10.67
N GLU A 248 1.03 15.80 -11.21
CA GLU A 248 1.46 16.01 -12.60
C GLU A 248 0.72 15.08 -13.59
N THR A 249 -0.03 14.10 -13.10
CA THR A 249 -0.75 13.15 -13.96
C THR A 249 -2.23 13.54 -14.13
N PRO A 250 -2.82 13.31 -15.33
CA PRO A 250 -4.24 13.60 -15.54
C PRO A 250 -5.18 12.71 -14.72
N PHE A 251 -4.68 11.57 -14.21
CA PHE A 251 -5.46 10.63 -13.39
C PHE A 251 -5.46 10.97 -11.91
N HIS A 252 -4.77 12.03 -11.48
CA HIS A 252 -4.60 12.34 -10.06
C HIS A 252 -5.91 12.35 -9.25
N SER A 253 -6.98 12.92 -9.82
CA SER A 253 -8.27 13.10 -9.13
C SER A 253 -9.48 12.60 -9.91
N VAL A 254 -9.27 11.92 -11.02
CA VAL A 254 -10.32 11.38 -11.87
C VAL A 254 -9.96 9.96 -12.27
N ASP A 255 -10.96 9.16 -12.64
CA ASP A 255 -10.75 7.83 -13.21
C ASP A 255 -10.93 7.82 -14.75
N ALA A 256 -10.30 6.86 -15.40
CA ALA A 256 -10.52 6.51 -16.80
C ALA A 256 -10.69 4.98 -16.92
N GLY A 257 -11.48 4.42 -16.00
CA GLY A 257 -11.70 2.99 -15.86
C GLY A 257 -12.90 2.45 -16.60
N CYS A 258 -13.10 1.15 -16.44
CA CYS A 258 -14.25 0.39 -16.96
C CYS A 258 -14.95 -0.43 -15.86
N GLY A 259 -14.68 -0.13 -14.60
CA GLY A 259 -15.24 -0.81 -13.44
C GLY A 259 -16.72 -0.49 -13.19
N PRO A 260 -17.34 -1.10 -12.16
CA PRO A 260 -18.76 -0.98 -11.88
C PRO A 260 -19.20 0.39 -11.35
N PHE A 261 -18.26 1.24 -10.93
CA PHE A 261 -18.53 2.60 -10.44
C PHE A 261 -17.57 3.60 -11.08
N LYS A 262 -17.99 4.89 -11.10
CA LYS A 262 -17.21 6.05 -11.54
C LYS A 262 -16.99 7.00 -10.38
N VAL A 263 -15.85 7.67 -10.31
CA VAL A 263 -15.63 8.79 -9.40
C VAL A 263 -16.39 10.01 -9.91
N VAL A 264 -17.32 10.53 -9.11
CA VAL A 264 -18.05 11.76 -9.45
C VAL A 264 -17.61 12.95 -8.61
N GLU A 265 -17.05 12.72 -7.43
CA GLU A 265 -16.53 13.77 -6.56
C GLU A 265 -15.43 13.23 -5.66
N TRP A 266 -14.37 14.00 -5.50
CA TRP A 266 -13.40 13.85 -4.45
C TRP A 266 -13.20 15.18 -3.73
N ASP A 267 -13.90 15.34 -2.59
CA ASP A 267 -13.77 16.49 -1.71
C ASP A 267 -12.62 16.24 -0.70
N ARG A 268 -11.44 16.75 -1.03
CA ARG A 268 -10.25 16.61 -0.19
C ARG A 268 -10.38 17.33 1.16
N ALA A 269 -11.13 18.44 1.22
CA ALA A 269 -11.32 19.19 2.47
C ALA A 269 -12.15 18.39 3.48
N GLN A 270 -13.06 17.55 2.99
CA GLN A 270 -13.86 16.64 3.79
C GLN A 270 -13.34 15.19 3.79
N GLN A 271 -12.25 14.90 3.10
CA GLN A 271 -11.71 13.55 2.92
C GLN A 271 -12.77 12.56 2.38
N LYS A 272 -13.56 12.99 1.42
CA LYS A 272 -14.74 12.25 0.95
C LYS A 272 -14.67 11.98 -0.54
N VAL A 273 -14.81 10.71 -0.92
CA VAL A 273 -14.95 10.27 -2.31
C VAL A 273 -16.35 9.75 -2.54
N ILE A 274 -17.00 10.22 -3.61
CA ILE A 274 -18.33 9.77 -4.02
C ILE A 274 -18.21 9.01 -5.34
N LEU A 275 -18.71 7.79 -5.34
CA LEU A 275 -18.79 6.92 -6.50
C LEU A 275 -20.25 6.81 -6.94
N GLU A 276 -20.47 6.85 -8.25
CA GLU A 276 -21.76 6.61 -8.87
C GLU A 276 -21.69 5.35 -9.73
N ARG A 277 -22.74 4.55 -9.69
CA ARG A 277 -22.87 3.32 -10.47
C ARG A 277 -22.72 3.57 -11.97
N PHE A 278 -21.93 2.74 -12.64
CA PHE A 278 -21.83 2.70 -14.08
C PHE A 278 -22.90 1.74 -14.65
N ASP A 279 -24.01 2.30 -15.16
CA ASP A 279 -25.15 1.51 -15.64
C ASP A 279 -24.83 0.65 -16.87
N GLU A 280 -23.80 1.02 -17.65
CA GLU A 280 -23.34 0.26 -18.82
C GLU A 280 -22.21 -0.73 -18.49
N TYR A 281 -21.98 -1.02 -17.20
CA TYR A 281 -20.96 -2.01 -16.80
C TYR A 281 -21.22 -3.37 -17.45
N TRP A 282 -20.20 -3.95 -18.05
CA TRP A 282 -20.31 -5.15 -18.89
C TRP A 282 -20.86 -6.40 -18.17
N ARG A 283 -20.73 -6.49 -16.84
CA ARG A 283 -21.33 -7.57 -16.01
C ARG A 283 -22.75 -7.22 -15.54
N GLY A 284 -23.30 -6.11 -15.97
CA GLY A 284 -24.54 -5.53 -15.49
C GLY A 284 -24.32 -4.53 -14.35
N PRO A 285 -25.29 -3.63 -14.11
CA PRO A 285 -25.16 -2.60 -13.10
C PRO A 285 -25.09 -3.17 -11.68
N ALA A 286 -24.29 -2.55 -10.81
CA ALA A 286 -24.27 -2.84 -9.39
C ALA A 286 -25.65 -2.60 -8.75
N LYS A 287 -25.92 -3.22 -7.60
CA LYS A 287 -27.18 -2.98 -6.86
C LYS A 287 -27.22 -1.60 -6.21
N LEU A 288 -26.08 -1.13 -5.72
CA LEU A 288 -25.91 0.21 -5.16
C LEU A 288 -25.85 1.24 -6.29
N LYS A 289 -26.44 2.41 -6.11
CA LYS A 289 -26.31 3.55 -7.03
C LYS A 289 -25.20 4.49 -6.65
N THR A 290 -25.08 4.77 -5.36
CA THR A 290 -24.11 5.73 -4.82
C THR A 290 -23.32 5.09 -3.70
N VAL A 291 -22.01 5.27 -3.71
CA VAL A 291 -21.12 4.89 -2.61
C VAL A 291 -20.37 6.12 -2.13
N ILE A 292 -20.36 6.33 -0.83
CA ILE A 292 -19.64 7.41 -0.16
C ILE A 292 -18.54 6.77 0.71
N ILE A 293 -17.29 6.99 0.33
CA ILE A 293 -16.12 6.60 1.12
C ILE A 293 -15.66 7.87 1.84
N TRP A 294 -15.75 7.87 3.17
CA TRP A 294 -15.53 9.09 3.95
C TRP A 294 -14.50 8.87 5.06
N GLY A 295 -13.36 9.56 4.95
CA GLY A 295 -12.33 9.62 5.96
C GLY A 295 -12.76 10.55 7.10
N ILE A 296 -12.97 9.99 8.29
CA ILE A 296 -13.28 10.73 9.51
C ILE A 296 -12.30 10.28 10.59
N ASP A 297 -11.35 11.11 10.96
CA ASP A 297 -10.29 10.73 11.90
C ASP A 297 -10.83 10.44 13.31
N GLU A 298 -11.85 11.19 13.75
CA GLU A 298 -12.43 11.06 15.09
C GLU A 298 -13.34 9.83 15.23
N TYR A 299 -12.91 8.82 16.00
CA TYR A 299 -13.67 7.61 16.25
C TYR A 299 -15.07 7.88 16.84
N SER A 300 -15.18 8.82 17.77
CA SER A 300 -16.47 9.18 18.38
C SER A 300 -17.52 9.61 17.35
N THR A 301 -17.10 10.31 16.31
CA THR A 301 -17.97 10.71 15.20
C THR A 301 -18.37 9.52 14.36
N ARG A 302 -17.42 8.66 13.97
CA ARG A 302 -17.72 7.42 13.23
C ARG A 302 -18.70 6.53 14.00
N LYS A 303 -18.48 6.38 15.32
CA LYS A 303 -19.38 5.60 16.19
C LYS A 303 -20.79 6.20 16.24
N ALA A 304 -20.91 7.51 16.39
CA ALA A 304 -22.21 8.18 16.45
C ALA A 304 -23.01 7.99 15.14
N MET A 305 -22.36 8.07 13.98
CA MET A 305 -22.98 7.83 12.67
C MET A 305 -23.39 6.37 12.49
N LEU A 306 -22.57 5.41 12.96
CA LEU A 306 -22.94 3.98 13.00
C LEU A 306 -24.20 3.76 13.86
N GLU A 307 -24.24 4.33 15.05
CA GLU A 307 -25.35 4.20 15.99
C GLU A 307 -26.65 4.82 15.42
N ALA A 308 -26.55 5.98 14.76
CA ALA A 308 -27.67 6.64 14.09
C ALA A 308 -28.17 5.90 12.85
N GLY A 309 -27.38 5.00 12.24
CA GLY A 309 -27.67 4.34 10.98
C GLY A 309 -27.30 5.18 9.75
N ASP A 310 -26.49 6.23 9.93
CA ASP A 310 -25.99 7.11 8.86
C ASP A 310 -24.78 6.51 8.12
N ALA A 311 -24.24 5.38 8.61
CA ALA A 311 -23.13 4.65 8.00
C ALA A 311 -23.42 3.15 7.97
N ASP A 312 -22.99 2.49 6.89
CA ASP A 312 -23.21 1.06 6.63
C ASP A 312 -22.02 0.21 7.09
N ILE A 313 -20.79 0.64 6.79
CA ILE A 313 -19.53 0.06 7.28
C ILE A 313 -18.73 1.15 8.00
N VAL A 314 -18.10 0.79 9.11
CA VAL A 314 -17.30 1.73 9.90
C VAL A 314 -16.00 1.10 10.36
N TYR A 315 -14.87 1.78 10.09
CA TYR A 315 -13.61 1.43 10.71
C TYR A 315 -13.66 1.72 12.22
N VAL A 316 -13.57 0.65 13.01
CA VAL A 316 -13.53 0.70 14.47
C VAL A 316 -12.20 0.13 14.95
N PRO A 317 -11.35 0.92 15.61
CA PRO A 317 -10.15 0.39 16.25
C PRO A 317 -10.50 -0.69 17.27
N THR A 318 -9.73 -1.77 17.29
CA THR A 318 -10.06 -2.98 18.10
C THR A 318 -10.15 -2.69 19.60
N GLN A 319 -9.44 -1.69 20.11
CA GLN A 319 -9.54 -1.20 21.48
C GLN A 319 -10.94 -0.72 21.86
N TYR A 320 -11.77 -0.34 20.90
CA TYR A 320 -13.14 0.12 21.12
C TYR A 320 -14.20 -0.94 20.81
N LYS A 321 -13.81 -2.18 20.59
CA LYS A 321 -14.71 -3.30 20.29
C LYS A 321 -15.91 -3.36 21.25
N GLU A 322 -15.67 -3.25 22.55
CA GLU A 322 -16.70 -3.33 23.57
C GLU A 322 -17.79 -2.25 23.45
N GLN A 323 -17.49 -1.15 22.75
CA GLN A 323 -18.47 -0.09 22.52
C GLN A 323 -19.45 -0.38 21.39
N VAL A 324 -19.17 -1.37 20.54
CA VAL A 324 -19.97 -1.70 19.36
C VAL A 324 -20.51 -3.13 19.36
N VAL A 325 -19.94 -4.05 20.15
CA VAL A 325 -20.29 -5.48 20.14
C VAL A 325 -21.76 -5.75 20.50
N ASN A 326 -22.36 -4.91 21.33
CA ASN A 326 -23.76 -5.02 21.73
C ASN A 326 -24.64 -3.88 21.16
N MET A 327 -24.15 -3.14 20.16
CA MET A 327 -24.89 -2.05 19.54
C MET A 327 -26.06 -2.61 18.71
N PRO A 328 -27.30 -2.17 18.94
CA PRO A 328 -28.46 -2.67 18.18
C PRO A 328 -28.31 -2.41 16.68
N GLY A 329 -28.61 -3.41 15.85
CA GLY A 329 -28.53 -3.31 14.41
C GLY A 329 -27.10 -3.26 13.85
N VAL A 330 -26.11 -3.69 14.63
CA VAL A 330 -24.71 -3.81 14.21
C VAL A 330 -24.28 -5.27 14.19
N ARG A 331 -23.56 -5.65 13.14
CA ARG A 331 -22.94 -6.97 13.00
C ARG A 331 -21.43 -6.82 13.00
N ILE A 332 -20.75 -7.72 13.69
CA ILE A 332 -19.29 -7.80 13.73
C ILE A 332 -18.85 -9.11 13.08
N ILE A 333 -17.84 -9.01 12.24
CA ILE A 333 -17.12 -10.14 11.66
C ILE A 333 -15.67 -10.00 12.10
N ASP A 334 -15.15 -10.92 12.91
CA ASP A 334 -13.85 -10.78 13.55
C ASP A 334 -13.04 -12.06 13.59
N GLY A 335 -11.76 -11.94 13.95
CA GLY A 335 -10.85 -13.06 14.15
C GLY A 335 -10.40 -13.75 12.86
N TYR A 336 -10.73 -13.21 11.68
CA TYR A 336 -10.27 -13.77 10.41
C TYR A 336 -8.79 -13.43 10.15
N PRO A 337 -8.04 -14.32 9.46
CA PRO A 337 -6.64 -14.06 9.12
C PRO A 337 -6.52 -12.88 8.16
N THR A 338 -5.45 -12.13 8.32
CA THR A 338 -5.04 -11.07 7.39
C THR A 338 -3.65 -11.36 6.86
N SER A 339 -3.34 -10.87 5.67
CA SER A 339 -1.98 -10.89 5.11
C SER A 339 -1.33 -9.52 5.31
N ALA A 340 -1.19 -9.11 6.58
CA ALA A 340 -0.65 -7.81 6.93
C ALA A 340 0.32 -7.89 8.11
N ILE A 341 1.30 -6.98 8.11
CA ILE A 341 2.23 -6.76 9.23
C ILE A 341 2.31 -5.26 9.50
N THR A 342 2.35 -4.86 10.75
CA THR A 342 2.71 -3.49 11.15
C THR A 342 4.04 -3.52 11.88
N SER A 343 4.97 -2.65 11.47
CA SER A 343 6.33 -2.61 11.99
C SER A 343 6.83 -1.19 12.20
N PHE A 344 7.84 -1.07 13.07
CA PHE A 344 8.61 0.14 13.28
C PHE A 344 9.95 0.00 12.56
N HIS A 345 10.20 0.86 11.59
CA HIS A 345 11.40 0.86 10.76
C HIS A 345 12.31 2.02 11.08
N PHE A 346 13.60 1.78 10.98
CA PHE A 346 14.67 2.74 11.22
C PHE A 346 15.13 3.36 9.90
N ASN A 347 15.22 4.68 9.81
CA ASN A 347 15.95 5.32 8.73
C ASN A 347 17.43 5.45 9.16
N TRP A 348 18.31 4.70 8.52
CA TRP A 348 19.73 4.66 8.89
C TRP A 348 20.45 5.96 8.53
N LYS A 349 19.92 6.72 7.56
CA LYS A 349 20.42 8.04 7.23
C LYS A 349 19.28 8.94 6.74
N VAL A 350 18.83 9.78 7.65
CA VAL A 350 17.77 10.76 7.37
C VAL A 350 18.27 11.79 6.36
N LYS A 351 17.42 12.15 5.41
CA LYS A 351 17.73 13.17 4.40
C LYS A 351 17.98 14.54 5.04
N GLU A 352 18.92 15.26 4.48
CA GLU A 352 19.27 16.62 4.93
C GLU A 352 18.05 17.55 4.88
N GLY A 353 17.92 18.42 5.88
CA GLY A 353 16.78 19.33 6.01
C GLY A 353 15.58 18.77 6.76
N SER A 354 15.65 17.55 7.30
CA SER A 354 14.58 17.02 8.15
C SER A 354 14.40 17.83 9.42
N GLU A 355 13.16 18.23 9.69
CA GLU A 355 12.75 18.90 10.94
C GLU A 355 12.54 17.92 12.12
N TYR A 356 12.49 16.61 11.84
CA TYR A 356 12.17 15.58 12.83
C TYR A 356 13.38 15.09 13.64
N ILE A 357 14.58 15.53 13.29
CA ILE A 357 15.84 15.19 13.99
C ILE A 357 16.37 16.31 14.90
N GLY A 358 15.57 17.35 15.14
CA GLY A 358 15.91 18.48 16.01
C GLY A 358 17.13 19.26 15.49
N SER A 359 18.19 19.41 16.32
CA SER A 359 19.40 20.14 15.94
C SER A 359 20.24 19.47 14.84
N GLY A 360 19.95 18.23 14.46
CA GLY A 360 20.76 17.43 13.53
C GLY A 360 22.12 16.98 14.13
N LYS A 361 22.29 17.06 15.45
CA LYS A 361 23.54 16.74 16.15
C LYS A 361 23.27 16.00 17.45
N LEU A 362 24.24 15.20 17.90
CA LEU A 362 24.19 14.57 19.21
C LEU A 362 24.61 15.57 20.31
N ASP A 363 23.68 16.47 20.68
CA ASP A 363 23.90 17.57 21.63
C ASP A 363 22.81 17.69 22.71
N GLY A 364 21.91 16.69 22.77
CA GLY A 364 20.76 16.67 23.66
C GLY A 364 19.52 17.40 23.09
N ASN A 365 19.67 18.17 22.00
CA ASN A 365 18.57 18.89 21.34
C ASN A 365 18.19 18.28 19.98
N GLY A 366 18.89 17.24 19.54
CA GLY A 366 18.61 16.53 18.31
C GLY A 366 19.36 15.21 18.22
N VAL A 367 19.35 14.64 17.03
CA VAL A 367 20.12 13.45 16.64
C VAL A 367 20.82 13.71 15.31
N PRO A 368 22.02 13.11 15.07
CA PRO A 368 22.64 13.19 13.74
C PRO A 368 21.79 12.43 12.70
N PRO A 369 21.91 12.75 11.42
CA PRO A 369 21.19 12.02 10.35
C PRO A 369 21.39 10.51 10.41
N GLU A 370 22.58 10.04 10.77
CA GLU A 370 22.97 8.63 10.87
C GLU A 370 22.64 7.99 12.24
N PHE A 371 21.68 8.54 12.99
CA PHE A 371 21.36 8.08 14.34
C PHE A 371 21.05 6.58 14.42
N PHE A 372 20.25 6.09 13.50
CA PHE A 372 19.87 4.68 13.44
C PHE A 372 20.85 3.79 12.63
N SER A 373 21.95 4.32 12.11
CA SER A 373 23.06 3.50 11.61
C SER A 373 23.77 2.76 12.75
N ASP A 374 23.72 3.29 13.97
CA ASP A 374 24.27 2.63 15.15
C ASP A 374 23.39 1.45 15.58
N LEU A 375 23.94 0.23 15.51
CA LEU A 375 23.26 -1.01 15.89
C LEU A 375 22.80 -1.00 17.36
N HIS A 376 23.54 -0.35 18.25
CA HIS A 376 23.18 -0.27 19.67
C HIS A 376 21.93 0.60 19.87
N VAL A 377 21.75 1.65 19.07
CA VAL A 377 20.53 2.45 19.07
C VAL A 377 19.34 1.59 18.63
N ARG A 378 19.45 0.88 17.51
CA ARG A 378 18.36 0.02 17.03
C ARG A 378 17.99 -1.07 18.03
N LYS A 379 19.00 -1.76 18.62
CA LYS A 379 18.77 -2.76 19.69
C LYS A 379 18.12 -2.15 20.92
N ALA A 380 18.48 -0.95 21.31
CA ALA A 380 17.87 -0.28 22.44
C ALA A 380 16.37 0.01 22.20
N PHE A 381 16.01 0.52 21.01
CA PHE A 381 14.62 0.69 20.62
C PHE A 381 13.87 -0.65 20.58
N TYR A 382 14.46 -1.69 19.99
CA TYR A 382 13.87 -3.03 19.93
C TYR A 382 13.46 -3.56 21.32
N TYR A 383 14.34 -3.39 22.34
CA TYR A 383 14.03 -3.79 23.72
C TYR A 383 13.07 -2.87 24.46
N CYS A 384 12.68 -1.73 23.90
CA CYS A 384 11.69 -0.82 24.46
C CYS A 384 10.24 -1.08 23.97
N TYR A 385 10.00 -2.08 23.12
CA TYR A 385 8.66 -2.43 22.67
C TYR A 385 8.04 -3.51 23.56
N ASP A 386 6.99 -3.15 24.32
CA ASP A 386 6.19 -4.08 25.12
C ASP A 386 5.04 -4.65 24.27
N GLY A 387 5.40 -5.58 23.38
CA GLY A 387 4.47 -6.14 22.41
C GLY A 387 3.33 -6.95 23.03
N GLN A 388 3.58 -7.63 24.15
CA GLN A 388 2.53 -8.40 24.83
C GLN A 388 1.44 -7.47 25.36
N THR A 389 1.83 -6.43 26.11
CA THR A 389 0.88 -5.42 26.61
C THR A 389 0.18 -4.71 25.44
N PHE A 390 0.90 -4.43 24.36
CA PHE A 390 0.29 -3.79 23.19
C PHE A 390 -0.81 -4.63 22.57
N ILE A 391 -0.59 -5.94 22.41
CA ILE A 391 -1.61 -6.84 21.85
C ILE A 391 -2.80 -7.00 22.81
N GLU A 392 -2.53 -7.17 24.11
CA GLU A 392 -3.60 -7.38 25.08
C GLU A 392 -4.45 -6.15 25.34
N GLU A 393 -3.82 -4.98 25.57
CA GLU A 393 -4.49 -3.77 26.03
C GLU A 393 -4.86 -2.79 24.90
N VAL A 394 -4.04 -2.73 23.83
CA VAL A 394 -4.29 -1.81 22.71
C VAL A 394 -5.07 -2.50 21.59
N LEU A 395 -4.67 -3.72 21.22
CA LEU A 395 -5.37 -4.47 20.18
C LEU A 395 -6.48 -5.37 20.70
N ASN A 396 -6.72 -5.39 22.02
CA ASN A 396 -7.76 -6.20 22.64
C ASN A 396 -7.69 -7.69 22.23
N GLY A 397 -6.47 -8.22 22.07
CA GLY A 397 -6.20 -9.57 21.60
C GLY A 397 -6.26 -9.78 20.08
N TYR A 398 -6.56 -8.73 19.28
CA TYR A 398 -6.65 -8.83 17.81
C TYR A 398 -5.29 -8.63 17.12
N GLY A 399 -4.30 -9.35 17.57
CA GLY A 399 -2.96 -9.36 16.98
C GLY A 399 -2.12 -10.51 17.46
N LYS A 400 -1.03 -10.76 16.76
CA LYS A 400 0.00 -11.74 17.14
C LYS A 400 1.37 -11.11 17.02
N LEU A 401 2.28 -11.45 17.93
CA LEU A 401 3.70 -11.15 17.76
C LEU A 401 4.29 -12.08 16.71
N VAL A 402 5.15 -11.52 15.88
CA VAL A 402 5.90 -12.24 14.85
C VAL A 402 7.38 -11.91 14.96
N PRO A 403 8.28 -12.84 14.57
CA PRO A 403 9.72 -12.63 14.72
C PRO A 403 10.29 -11.61 13.74
N THR A 404 9.71 -11.50 12.54
CA THR A 404 10.16 -10.64 11.44
C THR A 404 8.96 -10.08 10.68
N ASP A 405 9.22 -9.33 9.61
CA ASP A 405 8.18 -8.76 8.75
C ASP A 405 7.58 -9.78 7.76
N LEU A 406 7.53 -11.06 8.12
CA LEU A 406 6.87 -12.11 7.37
C LEU A 406 5.68 -12.67 8.18
N PRO A 407 4.44 -12.66 7.66
CA PRO A 407 3.27 -13.21 8.36
C PRO A 407 3.36 -14.73 8.58
N GLU A 408 2.76 -15.20 9.67
CA GLU A 408 2.55 -16.62 9.90
C GLU A 408 1.76 -17.25 8.75
N GLY A 409 2.19 -18.43 8.30
CA GLY A 409 1.54 -19.19 7.23
C GLY A 409 2.17 -19.00 5.85
N TYR A 410 3.09 -18.07 5.69
CA TYR A 410 3.88 -17.92 4.46
C TYR A 410 5.06 -18.89 4.41
N LEU A 411 5.46 -19.28 3.19
CA LEU A 411 6.69 -20.03 2.98
C LEU A 411 7.87 -19.26 3.59
N GLY A 412 8.80 -19.95 4.23
CA GLY A 412 9.94 -19.32 4.89
C GLY A 412 9.64 -18.77 6.29
N TYR A 413 8.38 -18.70 6.74
CA TYR A 413 8.10 -18.31 8.13
C TYR A 413 8.73 -19.29 9.12
N ASP A 414 9.58 -18.79 10.01
CA ASP A 414 10.26 -19.60 11.01
C ASP A 414 9.75 -19.29 12.42
N PRO A 415 8.85 -20.10 12.99
CA PRO A 415 8.30 -19.89 14.33
C PRO A 415 9.32 -20.11 15.45
N THR A 416 10.53 -20.61 15.14
CA THR A 416 11.59 -20.80 16.15
C THR A 416 12.43 -19.55 16.38
N LEU A 417 12.31 -18.55 15.50
CA LEU A 417 12.95 -17.25 15.68
C LEU A 417 12.33 -16.47 16.85
N PRO A 418 13.13 -15.68 17.59
CA PRO A 418 12.61 -14.91 18.71
C PRO A 418 11.74 -13.74 18.23
N VAL A 419 10.57 -13.57 18.84
CA VAL A 419 9.78 -12.33 18.72
C VAL A 419 10.41 -11.19 19.52
N PRO A 420 10.06 -9.91 19.26
CA PRO A 420 10.58 -8.78 20.03
C PRO A 420 10.45 -8.98 21.55
N GLU A 421 11.57 -8.82 22.25
CA GLU A 421 11.67 -8.98 23.71
C GLU A 421 11.60 -7.61 24.39
N PHE A 422 10.61 -7.39 25.23
CA PHE A 422 10.58 -6.22 26.09
C PHE A 422 11.55 -6.36 27.27
N ASN A 423 12.59 -5.49 27.32
CA ASN A 423 13.59 -5.56 28.37
C ASN A 423 14.32 -4.24 28.57
N LEU A 424 13.86 -3.41 29.49
CA LEU A 424 14.42 -2.09 29.76
C LEU A 424 15.87 -2.13 30.28
N ALA A 425 16.29 -3.20 30.95
CA ALA A 425 17.68 -3.33 31.40
C ALA A 425 18.62 -3.56 30.21
N LYS A 426 18.24 -4.39 29.24
CA LYS A 426 18.97 -4.55 27.98
C LYS A 426 18.95 -3.26 27.17
N ALA A 427 17.79 -2.59 27.04
CA ALA A 427 17.68 -1.31 26.36
C ALA A 427 18.66 -0.26 26.92
N ALA A 428 18.68 -0.09 28.25
CA ALA A 428 19.62 0.82 28.91
C ALA A 428 21.09 0.44 28.68
N ALA A 429 21.40 -0.87 28.67
CA ALA A 429 22.75 -1.35 28.39
C ALA A 429 23.21 -1.02 26.95
N GLU A 430 22.28 -1.16 25.97
CA GLU A 430 22.56 -0.81 24.58
C GLU A 430 22.69 0.71 24.39
N PHE A 431 21.78 1.53 24.94
CA PHE A 431 21.93 2.99 24.90
C PHE A 431 23.26 3.49 25.51
N LYS A 432 23.80 2.81 26.53
CA LYS A 432 25.10 3.15 27.11
C LYS A 432 26.30 2.83 26.23
N LYS A 433 26.13 1.95 25.23
CA LYS A 433 27.17 1.62 24.24
C LYS A 433 27.09 2.52 23.01
N ALA A 434 25.89 2.99 22.69
CA ALA A 434 25.61 3.75 21.47
C ALA A 434 26.50 5.00 21.35
N PHE A 435 26.97 5.26 20.12
CA PHE A 435 27.91 6.36 19.82
C PHE A 435 29.15 6.37 20.72
N ASP A 436 29.76 5.20 20.92
CA ASP A 436 30.90 5.02 21.81
C ASP A 436 30.66 5.53 23.24
N GLY A 437 29.44 5.35 23.75
CA GLY A 437 29.00 5.77 25.09
C GLY A 437 28.52 7.23 25.18
N GLN A 438 28.66 8.03 24.14
CA GLN A 438 28.30 9.46 24.19
C GLN A 438 26.78 9.70 24.27
N LEU A 439 25.95 8.80 23.71
CA LEU A 439 24.50 8.99 23.67
C LEU A 439 23.89 9.10 25.07
N TRP A 440 24.30 8.24 25.99
CA TRP A 440 23.81 8.24 27.37
C TRP A 440 24.14 9.52 28.13
N GLU A 441 25.32 10.08 27.88
CA GLU A 441 25.80 11.30 28.56
C GLU A 441 25.17 12.57 27.98
N LYS A 442 25.05 12.64 26.65
CA LYS A 442 24.54 13.84 25.97
C LYS A 442 23.01 13.91 25.93
N GLY A 443 22.35 12.75 25.82
CA GLY A 443 20.92 12.68 25.52
C GLY A 443 20.60 12.92 24.04
N PHE A 444 19.32 12.89 23.71
CA PHE A 444 18.85 13.13 22.36
C PHE A 444 17.41 13.68 22.33
N LYS A 445 17.04 14.25 21.18
CA LYS A 445 15.66 14.64 20.88
C LYS A 445 15.34 14.25 19.43
N LEU A 446 14.18 13.62 19.22
CA LEU A 446 13.63 13.31 17.89
C LEU A 446 12.09 13.37 17.89
N THR A 447 11.50 13.38 16.70
CA THR A 447 10.04 13.33 16.51
C THR A 447 9.65 12.05 15.77
N LEU A 448 8.69 11.32 16.32
CA LEU A 448 8.00 10.21 15.65
C LEU A 448 6.66 10.71 15.10
N LEU A 449 6.38 10.41 13.85
CA LEU A 449 5.11 10.72 13.22
C LEU A 449 4.15 9.53 13.25
N TYR A 450 2.86 9.80 13.32
CA TYR A 450 1.79 8.85 13.01
C TYR A 450 0.74 9.52 12.12
N ASN A 451 -0.03 8.74 11.35
CA ASN A 451 -1.15 9.29 10.60
C ASN A 451 -2.38 9.45 11.49
N THR A 452 -3.02 10.62 11.44
CA THR A 452 -4.23 10.92 12.23
C THR A 452 -5.33 9.88 12.01
N GLY A 453 -6.12 9.63 13.04
CA GLY A 453 -7.15 8.59 13.04
C GLY A 453 -6.63 7.16 13.27
N ASN A 454 -5.30 6.93 13.28
CA ASN A 454 -4.71 5.63 13.56
C ASN A 454 -4.20 5.56 15.00
N GLU A 455 -5.11 5.24 15.92
CA GLU A 455 -4.83 5.19 17.36
C GLU A 455 -3.81 4.11 17.73
N ALA A 456 -3.75 3.00 16.99
CA ALA A 456 -2.76 1.95 17.25
C ALA A 456 -1.33 2.44 16.96
N ARG A 457 -1.10 3.15 15.86
CA ARG A 457 0.21 3.76 15.55
C ARG A 457 0.57 4.86 16.54
N GLN A 458 -0.41 5.69 16.93
CA GLN A 458 -0.22 6.71 17.96
C GLN A 458 0.23 6.06 19.26
N THR A 459 -0.50 5.05 19.74
CA THR A 459 -0.19 4.36 21.00
C THR A 459 1.17 3.66 20.96
N ALA A 460 1.54 3.05 19.82
CA ALA A 460 2.87 2.46 19.65
C ALA A 460 3.99 3.52 19.77
N ALA A 461 3.83 4.68 19.12
CA ALA A 461 4.80 5.77 19.21
C ALA A 461 4.91 6.33 20.64
N GLU A 462 3.78 6.50 21.34
CA GLU A 462 3.77 6.95 22.75
C GLU A 462 4.36 5.89 23.69
N MET A 463 4.22 4.60 23.38
CA MET A 463 4.85 3.51 24.15
C MET A 463 6.37 3.58 24.04
N PHE A 464 6.92 3.73 22.83
CA PHE A 464 8.37 3.96 22.65
C PHE A 464 8.84 5.19 23.42
N LYS A 465 8.14 6.31 23.31
CA LYS A 465 8.44 7.52 24.06
C LYS A 465 8.47 7.27 25.55
N PHE A 466 7.41 6.68 26.11
CA PHE A 466 7.27 6.45 27.54
C PHE A 466 8.43 5.60 28.12
N TYR A 467 8.73 4.47 27.48
CA TYR A 467 9.77 3.58 27.97
C TYR A 467 11.18 4.15 27.76
N ILE A 468 11.45 4.77 26.63
CA ILE A 468 12.77 5.36 26.34
C ILE A 468 13.06 6.54 27.27
N GLU A 469 12.11 7.47 27.46
CA GLU A 469 12.27 8.62 28.36
C GLU A 469 12.41 8.17 29.84
N SER A 470 11.80 7.04 30.23
CA SER A 470 11.94 6.49 31.57
C SER A 470 13.38 6.03 31.90
N LEU A 471 14.19 5.70 30.89
CA LEU A 471 15.55 5.20 31.07
C LEU A 471 16.55 6.33 31.40
N ASN A 472 16.35 7.53 30.84
CA ASN A 472 17.25 8.64 31.02
C ASN A 472 16.53 9.98 30.82
N PRO A 473 16.56 10.90 31.81
CA PRO A 473 15.84 12.19 31.71
C PRO A 473 16.36 13.13 30.61
N LYS A 474 17.43 12.77 29.91
CA LYS A 474 17.95 13.50 28.75
C LYS A 474 17.43 12.97 27.41
N PHE A 475 16.63 11.91 27.43
CA PHE A 475 16.03 11.36 26.23
C PHE A 475 14.66 11.96 26.02
N HIS A 476 14.39 12.50 24.83
CA HIS A 476 13.14 13.18 24.51
C HIS A 476 12.60 12.73 23.15
N ILE A 477 11.37 12.26 23.13
CA ILE A 477 10.65 11.89 21.91
C ILE A 477 9.38 12.72 21.84
N SER A 478 9.19 13.45 20.75
CA SER A 478 7.91 14.07 20.42
C SER A 478 7.10 13.12 19.54
N VAL A 479 5.79 12.99 19.81
CA VAL A 479 4.87 12.22 18.95
C VAL A 479 3.92 13.21 18.29
N GLN A 480 3.81 13.15 16.95
CA GLN A 480 3.04 14.13 16.17
C GLN A 480 2.15 13.42 15.15
N GLY A 481 0.84 13.77 15.16
CA GLY A 481 -0.10 13.32 14.14
C GLY A 481 -0.06 14.20 12.89
N VAL A 482 -0.09 13.59 11.73
CA VAL A 482 -0.19 14.25 10.41
C VAL A 482 -1.19 13.52 9.52
N GLN A 483 -1.73 14.20 8.52
CA GLN A 483 -2.62 13.56 7.55
C GLN A 483 -1.89 12.48 6.73
N TRP A 484 -2.62 11.45 6.29
CA TRP A 484 -2.03 10.29 5.62
C TRP A 484 -1.16 10.65 4.40
N PRO A 485 -1.59 11.51 3.45
CA PRO A 485 -0.72 11.90 2.33
C PRO A 485 0.55 12.63 2.78
N THR A 486 0.47 13.44 3.84
CA THR A 486 1.65 14.11 4.43
C THR A 486 2.61 13.10 5.05
N TYR A 487 2.07 12.07 5.72
CA TYR A 487 2.87 10.98 6.28
C TYR A 487 3.65 10.24 5.19
N LEU A 488 2.96 9.84 4.11
CA LEU A 488 3.57 9.15 2.97
C LEU A 488 4.65 9.99 2.30
N LYS A 489 4.36 11.28 2.08
CA LYS A 489 5.34 12.22 1.49
C LYS A 489 6.61 12.35 2.34
N ALA A 490 6.47 12.49 3.66
CA ALA A 490 7.63 12.58 4.56
C ALA A 490 8.43 11.29 4.60
N GLN A 491 7.74 10.13 4.56
CA GLN A 491 8.36 8.82 4.55
C GLN A 491 9.12 8.58 3.24
N ARG A 492 8.50 8.79 2.06
CA ARG A 492 9.14 8.65 0.75
C ARG A 492 10.34 9.58 0.57
N ALA A 493 10.23 10.79 1.08
CA ALA A 493 11.33 11.75 1.02
C ALA A 493 12.51 11.43 1.96
N GLY A 494 12.40 10.40 2.82
CA GLY A 494 13.46 10.02 3.75
C GLY A 494 13.68 11.01 4.89
N TYR A 495 12.68 11.84 5.23
CA TYR A 495 12.79 12.82 6.30
C TYR A 495 12.52 12.24 7.70
N MET A 496 11.79 11.15 7.80
CA MET A 496 11.44 10.55 9.09
C MET A 496 12.63 9.77 9.66
N PRO A 497 13.04 10.01 10.91
CA PRO A 497 14.13 9.23 11.54
C PRO A 497 13.74 7.76 11.74
N ALA A 498 12.47 7.52 12.01
CA ALA A 498 11.87 6.20 12.04
C ALA A 498 10.38 6.33 11.70
N PHE A 499 9.74 5.24 11.26
CA PHE A 499 8.33 5.26 10.88
C PHE A 499 7.62 3.97 11.25
N ILE A 500 6.35 4.10 11.68
CA ILE A 500 5.45 2.98 11.96
C ILE A 500 4.50 2.85 10.79
N ILE A 501 4.61 1.77 10.04
CA ILE A 501 3.78 1.53 8.86
C ILE A 501 3.37 0.06 8.77
N GLY A 502 2.21 -0.19 8.15
CA GLY A 502 1.76 -1.56 7.84
C GLY A 502 1.97 -1.88 6.37
N TRP A 503 2.12 -3.15 6.08
CA TRP A 503 2.06 -3.70 4.75
C TRP A 503 0.92 -4.71 4.67
N LEU A 504 0.04 -4.54 3.71
CA LEU A 504 -0.92 -5.53 3.28
C LEU A 504 -0.35 -6.21 2.05
N ALA A 505 -0.31 -7.52 2.02
CA ALA A 505 0.29 -8.24 0.90
C ALA A 505 -0.40 -7.92 -0.43
N ASP A 506 0.40 -7.66 -1.45
CA ASP A 506 -0.06 -7.50 -2.83
C ASP A 506 -0.34 -8.87 -3.47
N TYR A 507 0.47 -9.86 -3.13
CA TYR A 507 0.30 -11.25 -3.55
C TYR A 507 0.80 -12.21 -2.46
N PRO A 508 0.31 -13.47 -2.42
CA PRO A 508 0.52 -14.39 -1.30
C PRO A 508 1.87 -15.10 -1.40
N ASP A 509 2.97 -14.34 -1.47
CA ASP A 509 4.33 -14.85 -1.55
C ASP A 509 5.26 -14.13 -0.55
N PRO A 510 6.22 -14.83 0.10
CA PRO A 510 7.15 -14.20 1.04
C PRO A 510 8.00 -13.10 0.40
N HIS A 511 8.24 -13.16 -0.91
CA HIS A 511 8.93 -12.11 -1.66
C HIS A 511 8.28 -10.73 -1.44
N ASN A 512 6.95 -10.65 -1.46
CA ASN A 512 6.20 -9.40 -1.27
C ASN A 512 6.47 -8.69 0.07
N PHE A 513 6.82 -9.46 1.10
CA PHE A 513 7.19 -8.92 2.40
C PHE A 513 8.69 -8.66 2.51
N LEU A 514 9.50 -9.70 2.26
CA LEU A 514 10.93 -9.63 2.54
C LEU A 514 11.67 -8.71 1.56
N ALA A 515 11.24 -8.62 0.29
CA ALA A 515 11.77 -7.61 -0.62
C ALA A 515 11.36 -6.20 -0.18
N THR A 516 10.07 -5.96 0.10
CA THR A 516 9.55 -4.66 0.53
C THR A 516 10.30 -4.07 1.73
N TYR A 517 10.59 -4.91 2.73
CA TYR A 517 11.18 -4.45 3.99
C TYR A 517 12.70 -4.50 4.02
N TYR A 518 13.35 -5.40 3.25
CA TYR A 518 14.76 -5.69 3.46
C TYR A 518 15.65 -5.61 2.21
N ALA A 519 15.12 -5.76 0.98
CA ALA A 519 15.93 -5.60 -0.23
C ALA A 519 16.24 -4.12 -0.51
N SER A 520 17.41 -3.82 -1.06
CA SER A 520 17.83 -2.43 -1.33
C SER A 520 16.87 -1.67 -2.25
N TYR A 521 16.15 -2.38 -3.11
CA TYR A 521 15.13 -1.85 -4.02
C TYR A 521 13.70 -1.89 -3.44
N GLY A 522 13.52 -2.47 -2.26
CA GLY A 522 12.21 -2.63 -1.62
C GLY A 522 11.58 -1.30 -1.20
N ILE A 523 10.26 -1.24 -1.26
CA ILE A 523 9.48 0.00 -1.05
C ILE A 523 9.80 0.72 0.26
N TYR A 524 9.95 -0.01 1.36
CA TYR A 524 10.33 0.61 2.64
C TYR A 524 11.83 0.60 2.87
N ALA A 525 12.52 -0.42 2.39
CA ALA A 525 13.95 -0.56 2.49
C ALA A 525 14.70 0.57 1.77
N SER A 526 14.33 0.88 0.53
CA SER A 526 14.96 1.94 -0.28
C SER A 526 14.95 3.33 0.37
N ARG A 527 14.08 3.54 1.34
CA ARG A 527 13.89 4.84 2.03
C ARG A 527 14.62 4.94 3.36
N GLN A 528 15.42 3.93 3.72
CA GLN A 528 16.17 3.89 4.97
C GLN A 528 17.57 4.52 4.88
N GLY A 529 17.89 5.13 3.74
CA GLY A 529 19.14 5.86 3.51
C GLY A 529 20.31 4.98 3.07
N GLU A 530 21.34 5.60 2.49
CA GLU A 530 22.46 4.93 1.81
C GLU A 530 23.13 3.82 2.63
N PRO A 531 23.41 3.98 3.94
CA PRO A 531 24.07 2.91 4.70
C PRO A 531 23.24 1.62 4.79
N PHE A 532 21.89 1.74 4.79
CA PHE A 532 21.02 0.59 4.72
C PHE A 532 21.07 -0.07 3.34
N LEU A 533 21.04 0.72 2.27
CA LEU A 533 21.09 0.20 0.90
C LEU A 533 22.39 -0.57 0.64
N GLU A 534 23.52 -0.05 1.09
CA GLU A 534 24.81 -0.74 1.00
C GLU A 534 24.79 -2.07 1.78
N PHE A 535 24.21 -2.06 2.99
CA PHE A 535 24.07 -3.28 3.79
C PHE A 535 23.16 -4.30 3.09
N ALA A 536 22.01 -3.90 2.57
CA ALA A 536 21.05 -4.77 1.89
C ALA A 536 21.65 -5.40 0.62
N LYS A 537 22.32 -4.61 -0.22
CA LYS A 537 23.05 -5.09 -1.41
C LYS A 537 24.10 -6.15 -1.07
N ALA A 538 24.81 -5.95 0.03
CA ALA A 538 25.90 -6.85 0.43
C ALA A 538 25.41 -8.16 1.08
N ASN A 539 24.20 -8.20 1.67
CA ASN A 539 23.80 -9.30 2.55
C ASN A 539 22.43 -9.92 2.21
N ILE A 540 21.56 -9.22 1.47
CA ILE A 540 20.15 -9.62 1.34
C ILE A 540 19.71 -9.79 -0.13
N ASP A 541 20.05 -8.85 -1.02
CA ASP A 541 19.50 -8.79 -2.38
C ASP A 541 19.71 -10.09 -3.16
N ASP A 542 20.92 -10.67 -3.10
CA ASP A 542 21.23 -11.94 -3.77
C ASP A 542 20.39 -13.12 -3.26
N LEU A 543 20.08 -13.14 -1.95
CA LEU A 543 19.25 -14.19 -1.35
C LEU A 543 17.79 -14.09 -1.83
N ILE A 544 17.25 -12.88 -1.88
CA ILE A 544 15.88 -12.65 -2.35
C ILE A 544 15.76 -12.94 -3.84
N THR A 545 16.71 -12.48 -4.65
CA THR A 545 16.77 -12.78 -6.10
C THR A 545 16.88 -14.28 -6.36
N ALA A 546 17.72 -14.99 -5.60
CA ALA A 546 17.82 -16.43 -5.71
C ALA A 546 16.51 -17.13 -5.31
N ALA A 547 15.85 -16.65 -4.24
CA ALA A 547 14.61 -17.24 -3.76
C ALA A 547 13.44 -17.08 -4.74
N VAL A 548 13.33 -15.94 -5.43
CA VAL A 548 12.23 -15.70 -6.40
C VAL A 548 12.38 -16.56 -7.66
N LYS A 549 13.62 -16.91 -8.01
CA LYS A 549 13.95 -17.76 -9.18
C LYS A 549 14.00 -19.26 -8.85
N GLU A 550 14.07 -19.64 -7.56
CA GLU A 550 14.16 -21.05 -7.14
C GLU A 550 12.78 -21.74 -7.27
N THR A 551 12.76 -22.89 -7.89
CA THR A 551 11.55 -23.70 -8.11
C THR A 551 11.37 -24.83 -7.09
N ASP A 552 12.43 -25.21 -6.36
CA ASP A 552 12.36 -26.17 -5.26
C ASP A 552 11.85 -25.48 -3.99
N PRO A 553 10.63 -25.79 -3.50
CA PRO A 553 10.06 -25.12 -2.34
C PRO A 553 10.91 -25.22 -1.08
N ALA A 554 11.64 -26.32 -0.86
CA ALA A 554 12.46 -26.51 0.32
C ALA A 554 13.71 -25.60 0.31
N LYS A 555 14.32 -25.43 -0.85
CA LYS A 555 15.46 -24.51 -1.00
C LYS A 555 15.01 -23.06 -0.90
N ARG A 556 13.87 -22.76 -1.51
CA ARG A 556 13.24 -21.43 -1.43
C ARG A 556 12.92 -21.04 0.02
N ASP A 557 12.36 -21.98 0.79
CA ASP A 557 12.08 -21.84 2.23
C ASP A 557 13.34 -21.46 3.02
N GLU A 558 14.45 -22.16 2.80
CA GLU A 558 15.72 -21.89 3.51
C GLU A 558 16.33 -20.53 3.14
N LEU A 559 16.22 -20.08 1.87
CA LEU A 559 16.69 -18.76 1.47
C LEU A 559 15.93 -17.64 2.21
N TYR A 560 14.62 -17.74 2.31
CA TYR A 560 13.81 -16.75 3.06
C TYR A 560 14.05 -16.80 4.57
N LYS A 561 14.32 -17.96 5.14
CA LYS A 561 14.73 -18.08 6.55
C LYS A 561 16.07 -17.42 6.82
N GLU A 562 17.01 -17.50 5.88
CA GLU A 562 18.30 -16.82 6.02
C GLU A 562 18.15 -15.30 6.03
N VAL A 563 17.31 -14.74 5.15
CA VAL A 563 16.99 -13.30 5.17
C VAL A 563 16.45 -12.87 6.54
N GLN A 564 15.54 -13.67 7.13
CA GLN A 564 14.98 -13.36 8.44
C GLN A 564 16.04 -13.43 9.57
N ARG A 565 16.99 -14.38 9.53
CA ARG A 565 18.10 -14.43 10.50
C ARG A 565 18.96 -13.18 10.42
N ILE A 566 19.30 -12.74 9.21
CA ILE A 566 20.06 -11.50 8.97
C ILE A 566 19.30 -10.29 9.53
N ALA A 567 17.98 -10.21 9.31
CA ALA A 567 17.15 -9.11 9.79
C ALA A 567 17.15 -9.02 11.33
N ILE A 568 17.02 -10.14 12.03
CA ILE A 568 17.05 -10.18 13.49
C ILE A 568 18.44 -9.83 14.04
N GLU A 569 19.51 -10.44 13.53
CA GLU A 569 20.89 -10.22 14.00
C GLU A 569 21.28 -8.75 13.91
N ASN A 570 20.86 -8.06 12.85
CA ASN A 570 21.15 -6.67 12.57
C ASN A 570 20.05 -5.70 13.02
N THR A 571 18.97 -6.20 13.60
CA THR A 571 17.82 -5.41 14.08
C THR A 571 17.38 -4.40 13.02
N LEU A 572 16.96 -4.92 11.85
CA LEU A 572 16.59 -4.08 10.71
C LEU A 572 15.29 -3.32 10.94
N GLY A 573 14.43 -3.82 11.81
CA GLY A 573 13.17 -3.20 12.25
C GLY A 573 12.69 -3.81 13.57
N VAL A 574 11.53 -3.35 14.03
CA VAL A 574 10.79 -3.95 15.15
C VAL A 574 9.43 -4.38 14.62
N PRO A 575 9.20 -5.66 14.31
CA PRO A 575 7.86 -6.16 13.97
C PRO A 575 6.95 -5.94 15.18
N LEU A 576 5.93 -5.10 15.01
CA LEU A 576 5.05 -4.76 16.15
C LEU A 576 3.96 -5.81 16.30
N TYR A 577 3.25 -6.12 15.22
CA TYR A 577 2.20 -7.15 15.24
C TYR A 577 1.74 -7.54 13.84
N MET A 578 1.22 -8.76 13.73
CA MET A 578 0.36 -9.22 12.66
C MET A 578 -1.10 -9.03 13.13
N PRO A 579 -1.93 -8.21 12.47
CA PRO A 579 -3.31 -7.99 12.89
C PRO A 579 -4.20 -9.21 12.59
N LEU A 580 -5.23 -9.43 13.42
CA LEU A 580 -6.39 -10.22 13.08
C LEU A 580 -7.51 -9.30 12.58
N GLY A 581 -8.31 -9.79 11.66
CA GLY A 581 -9.38 -9.01 11.06
C GLY A 581 -10.48 -8.65 12.06
N PHE A 582 -10.97 -7.42 11.95
CA PHE A 582 -12.09 -6.90 12.73
C PHE A 582 -12.90 -5.95 11.84
N HIS A 583 -14.12 -6.38 11.50
CA HIS A 583 -15.02 -5.64 10.61
C HIS A 583 -16.34 -5.34 11.31
N VAL A 584 -16.83 -4.11 11.16
CA VAL A 584 -18.04 -3.61 11.79
C VAL A 584 -18.96 -3.03 10.73
N GLU A 585 -20.18 -3.55 10.65
CA GLU A 585 -21.18 -3.13 9.68
C GLU A 585 -22.58 -3.13 10.28
N ARG A 586 -23.50 -2.46 9.60
CA ARG A 586 -24.93 -2.56 9.92
C ARG A 586 -25.46 -3.94 9.54
N ASP A 587 -26.46 -4.42 10.28
CA ASP A 587 -27.07 -5.73 10.10
C ASP A 587 -27.87 -5.90 8.80
N TRP A 588 -28.16 -4.81 8.10
CA TRP A 588 -28.77 -4.83 6.75
C TRP A 588 -27.73 -4.97 5.61
N VAL A 589 -26.42 -4.91 5.88
CA VAL A 589 -25.38 -5.11 4.85
C VAL A 589 -25.33 -6.58 4.46
N ARG A 590 -25.27 -6.85 3.15
CA ARG A 590 -25.14 -8.20 2.57
C ARG A 590 -24.00 -8.22 1.55
N GLY A 591 -23.45 -9.41 1.31
CA GLY A 591 -22.45 -9.67 0.28
C GLY A 591 -21.02 -9.30 0.66
N TRP A 592 -20.78 -8.68 1.82
CA TRP A 592 -19.42 -8.44 2.31
C TRP A 592 -18.80 -9.74 2.83
N TYR A 593 -17.55 -9.96 2.49
CA TYR A 593 -16.71 -11.05 3.02
C TYR A 593 -15.27 -10.60 3.15
N PRO A 594 -14.49 -11.16 4.10
CA PRO A 594 -13.06 -10.85 4.23
C PRO A 594 -12.28 -11.41 3.04
N HIS A 595 -11.29 -10.64 2.57
CA HIS A 595 -10.28 -11.11 1.62
C HIS A 595 -8.91 -10.65 2.11
N PRO A 596 -7.93 -11.55 2.29
CA PRO A 596 -6.69 -11.23 2.98
C PRO A 596 -5.77 -10.24 2.22
N LEU A 597 -5.98 -10.05 0.91
CA LEU A 597 -5.16 -9.17 0.05
C LEU A 597 -5.92 -7.90 -0.40
N ARG A 598 -7.18 -7.72 -0.01
CA ARG A 598 -8.01 -6.64 -0.52
C ARG A 598 -7.98 -5.42 0.40
N SER A 599 -7.60 -4.26 -0.13
CA SER A 599 -7.49 -3.01 0.62
C SER A 599 -8.82 -2.34 1.00
N GLY A 600 -9.95 -2.77 0.42
CA GLY A 600 -11.25 -2.12 0.62
C GLY A 600 -12.43 -3.05 0.41
N THR A 601 -13.60 -2.45 0.31
CA THR A 601 -14.87 -3.15 0.02
C THR A 601 -15.12 -3.19 -1.48
N ASN A 602 -15.44 -4.37 -2.01
CA ASN A 602 -15.93 -4.52 -3.38
C ASN A 602 -17.44 -4.20 -3.41
N TYR A 603 -17.79 -2.98 -3.76
CA TYR A 603 -19.17 -2.51 -3.73
C TYR A 603 -20.05 -3.12 -4.83
N TYR A 604 -19.47 -3.75 -5.85
CA TYR A 604 -20.24 -4.49 -6.83
C TYR A 604 -20.97 -5.71 -6.23
N GLU A 605 -20.35 -6.33 -5.23
CA GLU A 605 -20.87 -7.53 -4.56
C GLU A 605 -21.72 -7.20 -3.33
N VAL A 606 -21.57 -5.98 -2.78
CA VAL A 606 -22.27 -5.53 -1.56
C VAL A 606 -23.61 -4.88 -1.91
N TYR A 607 -24.60 -5.09 -1.05
CA TYR A 607 -25.93 -4.47 -1.15
C TYR A 607 -26.59 -4.37 0.23
N LYS A 608 -27.71 -3.67 0.29
CA LYS A 608 -28.49 -3.48 1.51
C LYS A 608 -29.85 -4.17 1.39
N GLU A 609 -30.26 -4.85 2.48
CA GLU A 609 -31.52 -5.56 2.59
C GLU A 609 -32.02 -5.50 4.02
N GLU A 610 -33.29 -5.02 4.22
CA GLU A 610 -33.93 -4.93 5.54
C GLU A 610 -34.11 -6.30 6.24
#